data_e3c7428ce0b21b89bb418d2041433806
#
_entry.id   e3c7428ce0b21b89bb418d2041433806
#
_cell.length_a   1.000
_cell.length_b   1.000
_cell.length_c   1.000
_cell.angle_alpha   90.00
_cell.angle_beta   90.00
_cell.angle_gamma   90.00
#
_symmetry.space_group_name_H-M   'P 1'
#
loop_
_entity.id
_entity.type
_entity.pdbx_description
1 polymer ?
#
loop_
_entity_poly.entity_id
_entity_poly.type
_entity_poly.pdbx_seq_one_letter_code
_entity_poly.pdbx_strand_id
1 'polypeptide(L)'
;IAYEINGDVYVMDIIGKNIKSPYKLKAKSSETLYKTKAKVVNVDDKGNLTFIIYGYSTSGYHRGKNGISVMDYNWEKNTTTEIAFIPSDEPSQILTNEMKDLCYKGDGTVYLMINNTIYYVNLKTKEWGILVDKLEDGSCVSTDDGKVIAYNTNGTLDDSDSITVVDLSTGTKKEITEPGYKITVCGFTGENLVYGMAKVKSTRKYARFPITTLKIVDNKLQEVKTYKKSGVILSNIEVTDSVISFNKWKNNKKIGDDQILNNTEIKQPVAKSSFYMDDIKMQELAIAFTNNLDSNTALKINKPATVTFSSNVEVLNADIYKNIEGKFFVYSYGRLQGIYNDK
;
A
#
# COMPACT_ATOMS: atom_id res chain seq x y z
N ILE A 1 -11.42 11.24 -9.37
CA ILE A 1 -10.37 11.16 -8.33
C ILE A 1 -11.04 10.81 -7.02
N ALA A 2 -10.44 9.90 -6.25
CA ALA A 2 -10.87 9.59 -4.89
C ALA A 2 -9.71 9.83 -3.91
N TYR A 3 -10.03 10.31 -2.72
CA TYR A 3 -9.04 10.62 -1.68
C TYR A 3 -9.63 10.51 -0.27
N GLU A 4 -8.76 10.41 0.72
CA GLU A 4 -9.11 10.35 2.13
C GLU A 4 -8.46 11.53 2.87
N ILE A 5 -9.21 12.14 3.79
CA ILE A 5 -8.73 13.16 4.72
C ILE A 5 -9.29 12.86 6.11
N ASN A 6 -8.42 12.57 7.07
CA ASN A 6 -8.79 12.36 8.48
C ASN A 6 -9.89 11.30 8.69
N GLY A 7 -9.90 10.25 7.87
CA GLY A 7 -10.90 9.19 7.91
C GLY A 7 -12.16 9.46 7.10
N ASP A 8 -12.35 10.67 6.59
CA ASP A 8 -13.41 10.99 5.63
C ASP A 8 -12.98 10.62 4.21
N VAL A 9 -13.86 9.99 3.46
CA VAL A 9 -13.61 9.59 2.07
C VAL A 9 -14.38 10.50 1.12
N TYR A 10 -13.70 10.99 0.10
CA TYR A 10 -14.22 11.87 -0.92
C TYR A 10 -13.98 11.31 -2.31
N VAL A 11 -14.88 11.58 -3.21
CA VAL A 11 -14.72 11.35 -4.65
C VAL A 11 -15.13 12.58 -5.43
N MET A 12 -14.31 12.94 -6.42
CA MET A 12 -14.47 14.16 -7.21
C MET A 12 -14.59 13.82 -8.68
N ASP A 13 -15.64 14.33 -9.30
CA ASP A 13 -15.74 14.46 -10.74
C ASP A 13 -14.98 15.71 -11.19
N ILE A 14 -13.89 15.50 -11.93
CA ILE A 14 -13.00 16.57 -12.38
C ILE A 14 -13.69 17.47 -13.39
N ILE A 15 -14.48 16.89 -14.30
CA ILE A 15 -15.14 17.61 -15.40
C ILE A 15 -16.32 18.39 -14.87
N GLY A 16 -17.22 17.73 -14.14
CA GLY A 16 -18.42 18.33 -13.57
C GLY A 16 -18.17 19.15 -12.31
N LYS A 17 -16.94 19.14 -11.78
CA LYS A 17 -16.54 19.83 -10.54
C LYS A 17 -17.45 19.51 -9.33
N ASN A 18 -17.95 18.28 -9.27
CA ASN A 18 -18.78 17.81 -8.19
C ASN A 18 -17.94 16.98 -7.22
N ILE A 19 -18.07 17.27 -5.93
CA ILE A 19 -17.45 16.48 -4.86
C ILE A 19 -18.56 15.80 -4.09
N LYS A 20 -18.45 14.46 -3.96
CA LYS A 20 -19.33 13.65 -3.12
C LYS A 20 -18.52 13.07 -1.95
N SER A 21 -19.21 12.77 -0.87
CA SER A 21 -18.61 12.24 0.35
C SER A 21 -19.16 10.84 0.62
N PRO A 22 -18.53 9.78 0.08
CA PRO A 22 -18.90 8.39 0.29
C PRO A 22 -18.98 7.99 1.76
N TYR A 23 -18.09 8.54 2.58
CA TYR A 23 -18.04 8.25 4.00
C TYR A 23 -17.54 9.44 4.81
N LYS A 24 -18.15 9.69 5.96
CA LYS A 24 -17.70 10.64 6.97
C LYS A 24 -17.54 9.96 8.30
N LEU A 25 -16.36 10.10 8.89
CA LEU A 25 -16.07 9.60 10.23
C LEU A 25 -16.86 10.41 11.26
N LYS A 26 -17.73 9.76 12.00
CA LYS A 26 -18.60 10.44 13.00
C LYS A 26 -17.92 10.74 14.34
N ALA A 27 -16.70 10.33 14.55
CA ALA A 27 -15.98 10.54 15.81
C ALA A 27 -15.59 12.01 15.98
N LYS A 28 -16.37 12.73 16.77
CA LYS A 28 -16.09 14.12 17.17
C LYS A 28 -15.48 14.25 18.55
N SER A 29 -15.13 13.17 19.24
CA SER A 29 -14.48 13.29 20.52
C SER A 29 -12.97 13.34 20.36
N SER A 30 -12.35 14.30 21.03
CA SER A 30 -10.89 14.37 21.26
C SER A 30 -10.34 13.16 22.01
N GLU A 31 -11.16 12.20 22.33
CA GLU A 31 -10.85 10.97 23.04
C GLU A 31 -10.37 9.91 22.05
N THR A 32 -9.17 9.97 21.83
CA THR A 32 -8.28 9.26 20.93
C THR A 32 -7.90 7.84 21.41
N LEU A 33 -8.69 7.22 22.26
CA LEU A 33 -8.50 5.82 22.65
C LEU A 33 -8.79 4.86 21.49
N TYR A 34 -9.71 5.25 20.63
CA TYR A 34 -10.13 4.43 19.49
C TYR A 34 -9.72 5.10 18.19
N LYS A 35 -8.86 4.45 17.44
CA LYS A 35 -8.45 4.93 16.12
C LYS A 35 -9.27 4.22 15.04
N THR A 36 -9.75 5.00 14.11
CA THR A 36 -10.38 4.52 12.88
C THR A 36 -9.77 5.28 11.73
N LYS A 37 -9.38 4.56 10.69
CA LYS A 37 -8.84 5.13 9.47
C LYS A 37 -9.65 4.63 8.27
N ALA A 38 -9.57 5.35 7.17
CA ALA A 38 -10.06 4.89 5.89
C ALA A 38 -8.92 4.84 4.88
N LYS A 39 -9.06 4.02 3.83
CA LYS A 39 -8.12 3.94 2.73
C LYS A 39 -8.88 3.66 1.44
N VAL A 40 -8.61 4.45 0.42
CA VAL A 40 -9.14 4.21 -0.93
C VAL A 40 -8.43 2.99 -1.52
N VAL A 41 -9.20 2.07 -2.08
CA VAL A 41 -8.69 0.86 -2.74
C VAL A 41 -8.72 1.03 -4.24
N ASN A 42 -9.85 1.47 -4.80
CA ASN A 42 -10.03 1.61 -6.24
C ASN A 42 -11.12 2.63 -6.54
N VAL A 43 -11.00 3.33 -7.65
CA VAL A 43 -12.03 4.21 -8.23
C VAL A 43 -12.15 3.90 -9.72
N ASP A 44 -13.37 3.71 -10.22
CA ASP A 44 -13.61 3.49 -11.65
C ASP A 44 -13.89 4.81 -12.40
N ASP A 45 -13.95 4.73 -13.72
CA ASP A 45 -14.21 5.89 -14.61
C ASP A 45 -15.60 6.52 -14.40
N LYS A 46 -16.53 5.80 -13.75
CA LYS A 46 -17.88 6.28 -13.43
C LYS A 46 -17.94 6.95 -12.05
N GLY A 47 -16.82 6.96 -11.32
CA GLY A 47 -16.74 7.50 -9.96
C GLY A 47 -17.24 6.53 -8.88
N ASN A 48 -17.51 5.25 -9.21
CA ASN A 48 -17.75 4.25 -8.19
C ASN A 48 -16.43 3.94 -7.48
N LEU A 49 -16.50 3.72 -6.18
CA LEU A 49 -15.33 3.62 -5.31
C LEU A 49 -15.42 2.38 -4.45
N THR A 50 -14.31 1.68 -4.32
CA THR A 50 -14.10 0.72 -3.22
C THR A 50 -13.09 1.33 -2.25
N PHE A 51 -13.40 1.27 -0.97
CA PHE A 51 -12.51 1.71 0.10
C PHE A 51 -12.66 0.82 1.32
N ILE A 52 -11.71 0.87 2.23
CA ILE A 52 -11.78 0.18 3.51
C ILE A 52 -11.88 1.20 4.65
N ILE A 53 -12.57 0.80 5.70
CA ILE A 53 -12.57 1.46 7.00
C ILE A 53 -12.01 0.45 7.99
N TYR A 54 -11.00 0.81 8.76
CA TYR A 54 -10.35 -0.12 9.66
C TYR A 54 -10.03 0.51 11.02
N GLY A 55 -10.09 -0.31 12.05
CA GLY A 55 -9.98 0.09 13.44
C GLY A 55 -11.25 -0.19 14.23
N TYR A 56 -11.59 0.68 15.17
CA TYR A 56 -12.74 0.53 16.04
C TYR A 56 -14.00 1.13 15.43
N SER A 57 -15.05 0.33 15.31
CA SER A 57 -16.34 0.78 14.78
C SER A 57 -17.15 1.53 15.84
N THR A 58 -17.35 2.83 15.62
CA THR A 58 -18.11 3.70 16.53
C THR A 58 -19.61 3.77 16.22
N SER A 59 -20.01 3.24 15.05
CA SER A 59 -21.41 3.32 14.56
C SER A 59 -21.72 2.14 13.63
N GLY A 60 -23.01 2.00 13.30
CA GLY A 60 -23.49 0.94 12.42
C GLY A 60 -23.64 -0.41 13.12
N TYR A 61 -23.79 -1.47 12.34
CA TYR A 61 -24.01 -2.83 12.84
C TYR A 61 -22.83 -3.37 13.66
N HIS A 62 -21.59 -3.01 13.27
CA HIS A 62 -20.37 -3.48 13.95
C HIS A 62 -19.91 -2.57 15.10
N ARG A 63 -20.80 -1.71 15.60
CA ARG A 63 -20.46 -0.82 16.73
C ARG A 63 -19.88 -1.61 17.90
N GLY A 64 -18.74 -1.18 18.41
CA GLY A 64 -18.05 -1.83 19.52
C GLY A 64 -17.06 -2.91 19.13
N LYS A 65 -16.96 -3.25 17.83
CA LYS A 65 -15.99 -4.24 17.31
C LYS A 65 -14.78 -3.53 16.67
N ASN A 66 -13.63 -4.16 16.74
CA ASN A 66 -12.48 -3.84 15.90
C ASN A 66 -12.53 -4.68 14.63
N GLY A 67 -12.05 -4.13 13.53
CA GLY A 67 -12.00 -4.87 12.26
C GLY A 67 -11.79 -3.98 11.06
N ILE A 68 -11.99 -4.58 9.90
CA ILE A 68 -11.85 -3.96 8.58
C ILE A 68 -13.18 -4.12 7.84
N SER A 69 -13.85 -3.00 7.56
CA SER A 69 -15.03 -2.96 6.69
C SER A 69 -14.58 -2.66 5.27
N VAL A 70 -14.97 -3.49 4.31
CA VAL A 70 -14.82 -3.22 2.89
C VAL A 70 -16.11 -2.60 2.37
N MET A 71 -16.01 -1.41 1.81
CA MET A 71 -17.13 -0.58 1.41
C MET A 71 -17.13 -0.36 -0.09
N ASP A 72 -18.28 -0.51 -0.73
CA ASP A 72 -18.50 -0.10 -2.11
C ASP A 72 -19.44 1.11 -2.17
N TYR A 73 -19.02 2.13 -2.86
CA TYR A 73 -19.78 3.33 -3.12
C TYR A 73 -20.26 3.40 -4.58
N ASN A 74 -21.53 3.71 -4.76
CA ASN A 74 -22.12 3.97 -6.07
C ASN A 74 -22.31 5.47 -6.29
N TRP A 75 -21.62 6.00 -7.31
CA TRP A 75 -21.65 7.43 -7.64
C TRP A 75 -23.05 7.92 -8.00
N GLU A 76 -23.74 7.20 -8.86
CA GLU A 76 -25.06 7.62 -9.38
C GLU A 76 -26.10 7.67 -8.26
N LYS A 77 -26.18 6.61 -7.46
CA LYS A 77 -27.14 6.50 -6.35
C LYS A 77 -26.74 7.29 -5.10
N ASN A 78 -25.48 7.73 -5.03
CA ASN A 78 -24.87 8.34 -3.85
C ASN A 78 -25.06 7.49 -2.58
N THR A 79 -24.80 6.19 -2.69
CA THR A 79 -24.96 5.22 -1.61
C THR A 79 -23.68 4.45 -1.39
N THR A 80 -23.33 4.20 -0.14
CA THR A 80 -22.23 3.34 0.29
C THR A 80 -22.79 2.11 0.97
N THR A 81 -22.32 0.94 0.58
CA THR A 81 -22.76 -0.35 1.15
C THR A 81 -21.53 -1.13 1.62
N GLU A 82 -21.61 -1.66 2.81
CA GLU A 82 -20.61 -2.60 3.30
C GLU A 82 -20.79 -3.95 2.59
N ILE A 83 -19.68 -4.46 2.04
CA ILE A 83 -19.66 -5.72 1.29
C ILE A 83 -18.91 -6.85 2.01
N ALA A 84 -18.02 -6.50 2.93
CA ALA A 84 -17.38 -7.45 3.85
C ALA A 84 -16.97 -6.75 5.14
N PHE A 85 -17.06 -7.48 6.25
CA PHE A 85 -16.46 -7.09 7.53
C PHE A 85 -15.55 -8.20 8.03
N ILE A 86 -14.31 -7.86 8.29
CA ILE A 86 -13.28 -8.77 8.78
C ILE A 86 -13.05 -8.40 10.25
N PRO A 87 -13.56 -9.19 11.21
CA PRO A 87 -13.34 -8.90 12.62
C PRO A 87 -11.86 -9.06 13.00
N SER A 88 -11.42 -8.29 13.97
CA SER A 88 -10.08 -8.39 14.56
C SER A 88 -10.18 -8.30 16.07
N ASP A 89 -9.52 -9.22 16.76
CA ASP A 89 -9.40 -9.20 18.21
C ASP A 89 -8.32 -8.22 18.70
N GLU A 90 -7.56 -7.66 17.76
CA GLU A 90 -6.50 -6.71 18.06
C GLU A 90 -7.05 -5.33 18.43
N PRO A 91 -6.38 -4.62 19.35
CA PRO A 91 -6.69 -3.22 19.60
C PRO A 91 -6.63 -2.37 18.33
N SER A 92 -7.54 -1.42 18.22
CA SER A 92 -7.64 -0.55 17.02
C SER A 92 -6.34 0.19 16.68
N GLN A 93 -5.55 0.55 17.70
CA GLN A 93 -4.25 1.21 17.53
C GLN A 93 -3.25 0.31 16.80
N ILE A 94 -3.25 -0.99 17.10
CA ILE A 94 -2.38 -1.98 16.43
C ILE A 94 -2.82 -2.11 14.98
N LEU A 95 -4.07 -2.43 14.75
CA LEU A 95 -4.61 -2.60 13.39
C LEU A 95 -4.34 -1.37 12.50
N THR A 96 -4.52 -0.16 13.05
CA THR A 96 -4.30 1.08 12.29
C THR A 96 -2.82 1.42 12.06
N ASN A 97 -1.90 0.89 12.86
CA ASN A 97 -0.47 1.09 12.70
C ASN A 97 0.16 0.04 11.76
N GLU A 98 -0.38 -1.17 11.75
CA GLU A 98 0.19 -2.29 11.01
C GLU A 98 -0.38 -2.46 9.59
N MET A 99 -1.45 -1.74 9.26
CA MET A 99 -1.96 -1.69 7.88
C MET A 99 -0.93 -1.01 6.98
N LYS A 100 -0.41 -1.75 6.00
CA LYS A 100 0.57 -1.27 5.03
C LYS A 100 -0.11 -0.66 3.79
N ASP A 101 0.70 -0.18 2.85
CA ASP A 101 0.17 0.49 1.67
C ASP A 101 -0.52 -0.44 0.68
N LEU A 102 -0.11 -1.69 0.59
CA LEU A 102 -0.77 -2.65 -0.29
C LEU A 102 -2.21 -2.90 0.12
N CYS A 103 -3.12 -2.46 -0.73
CA CYS A 103 -4.54 -2.74 -0.66
C CYS A 103 -5.09 -2.78 -2.09
N TYR A 104 -5.52 -3.94 -2.57
CA TYR A 104 -5.99 -4.13 -3.94
C TYR A 104 -7.29 -4.92 -3.98
N LYS A 105 -8.20 -4.57 -4.88
CA LYS A 105 -9.42 -5.34 -5.17
C LYS A 105 -9.43 -5.75 -6.63
N GLY A 106 -9.43 -7.05 -6.89
CA GLY A 106 -9.55 -7.63 -8.21
C GLY A 106 -10.41 -8.89 -8.19
N ASP A 107 -11.26 -9.07 -9.20
CA ASP A 107 -12.14 -10.24 -9.42
C ASP A 107 -12.87 -10.75 -8.16
N GLY A 108 -13.46 -9.81 -7.41
CA GLY A 108 -14.20 -10.13 -6.19
C GLY A 108 -13.35 -10.53 -4.98
N THR A 109 -12.04 -10.37 -5.06
CA THR A 109 -11.10 -10.62 -3.96
C THR A 109 -10.44 -9.32 -3.52
N VAL A 110 -10.35 -9.10 -2.21
CA VAL A 110 -9.57 -8.01 -1.62
C VAL A 110 -8.27 -8.57 -1.06
N TYR A 111 -7.16 -7.93 -1.38
CA TYR A 111 -5.84 -8.21 -0.84
C TYR A 111 -5.43 -7.08 0.09
N LEU A 112 -4.93 -7.42 1.27
CA LEU A 112 -4.52 -6.49 2.31
C LEU A 112 -3.18 -6.92 2.88
N MET A 113 -2.25 -5.98 3.03
CA MET A 113 -1.00 -6.25 3.75
C MET A 113 -1.07 -5.68 5.16
N ILE A 114 -0.98 -6.56 6.14
CA ILE A 114 -1.01 -6.22 7.56
C ILE A 114 0.16 -6.92 8.23
N ASN A 115 0.97 -6.18 8.97
CA ASN A 115 2.14 -6.74 9.68
C ASN A 115 2.98 -7.69 8.81
N ASN A 116 3.38 -7.23 7.63
CA ASN A 116 4.22 -7.99 6.70
C ASN A 116 3.66 -9.36 6.26
N THR A 117 2.34 -9.51 6.35
CA THR A 117 1.58 -10.65 5.84
C THR A 117 0.54 -10.15 4.85
N ILE A 118 0.45 -10.77 3.71
CA ILE A 118 -0.55 -10.44 2.69
C ILE A 118 -1.70 -11.43 2.81
N TYR A 119 -2.85 -10.89 3.16
CA TYR A 119 -4.12 -11.61 3.27
C TYR A 119 -4.96 -11.41 2.03
N TYR A 120 -5.79 -12.39 1.72
CA TYR A 120 -6.86 -12.23 0.75
C TYR A 120 -8.21 -12.58 1.36
N VAL A 121 -9.24 -11.88 0.92
CA VAL A 121 -10.63 -12.15 1.30
C VAL A 121 -11.47 -12.19 0.03
N ASN A 122 -12.11 -13.32 -0.24
CA ASN A 122 -13.11 -13.44 -1.29
C ASN A 122 -14.40 -12.78 -0.82
N LEU A 123 -14.80 -11.70 -1.48
CA LEU A 123 -15.97 -10.90 -1.08
C LEU A 123 -17.30 -11.65 -1.29
N LYS A 124 -17.32 -12.65 -2.15
CA LYS A 124 -18.50 -13.43 -2.52
C LYS A 124 -18.72 -14.60 -1.56
N THR A 125 -17.69 -15.41 -1.35
CA THR A 125 -17.77 -16.59 -0.47
C THR A 125 -17.49 -16.26 0.99
N LYS A 126 -16.89 -15.09 1.28
CA LYS A 126 -16.38 -14.67 2.60
C LYS A 126 -15.25 -15.55 3.13
N GLU A 127 -14.63 -16.32 2.26
CA GLU A 127 -13.42 -17.08 2.59
C GLU A 127 -12.21 -16.16 2.59
N TRP A 128 -11.29 -16.43 3.47
CA TRP A 128 -10.04 -15.70 3.59
C TRP A 128 -8.85 -16.64 3.68
N GLY A 129 -7.67 -16.12 3.44
CA GLY A 129 -6.43 -16.86 3.59
C GLY A 129 -5.21 -15.96 3.51
N ILE A 130 -4.04 -16.59 3.62
CA ILE A 130 -2.75 -15.93 3.52
C ILE A 130 -2.18 -16.21 2.14
N LEU A 131 -1.81 -15.15 1.41
CA LEU A 131 -1.10 -15.26 0.15
C LEU A 131 0.40 -15.49 0.37
N VAL A 132 0.98 -14.72 1.29
CA VAL A 132 2.37 -14.82 1.74
C VAL A 132 2.51 -14.24 3.15
N ASP A 133 3.31 -14.86 4.00
CA ASP A 133 3.61 -14.43 5.36
C ASP A 133 5.11 -14.26 5.61
N LYS A 134 5.46 -13.76 6.79
CA LYS A 134 6.84 -13.65 7.28
C LYS A 134 7.76 -12.82 6.38
N LEU A 135 7.21 -11.80 5.72
CA LEU A 135 7.99 -10.88 4.94
C LEU A 135 8.79 -9.96 5.88
N GLU A 136 10.06 -9.72 5.58
CA GLU A 136 10.82 -8.64 6.20
C GLU A 136 10.45 -7.30 5.58
N ASP A 137 10.60 -6.21 6.34
CA ASP A 137 10.38 -4.86 5.80
C ASP A 137 11.28 -4.61 4.59
N GLY A 138 10.67 -4.20 3.48
CA GLY A 138 11.37 -3.97 2.21
C GLY A 138 11.55 -5.22 1.33
N SER A 139 11.17 -6.42 1.79
CA SER A 139 11.25 -7.64 0.97
C SER A 139 10.06 -7.83 0.02
N CYS A 140 9.09 -6.90 0.03
CA CYS A 140 7.93 -6.89 -0.85
C CYS A 140 7.70 -5.49 -1.39
N VAL A 141 7.37 -5.40 -2.67
CA VAL A 141 7.05 -4.17 -3.39
C VAL A 141 5.79 -4.36 -4.24
N SER A 142 5.09 -3.29 -4.55
CA SER A 142 3.91 -3.33 -5.43
C SER A 142 3.97 -2.23 -6.48
N THR A 143 3.21 -2.40 -7.57
CA THR A 143 2.86 -1.30 -8.45
C THR A 143 1.99 -0.28 -7.72
N ASP A 144 1.94 0.96 -8.20
CA ASP A 144 1.18 2.06 -7.56
C ASP A 144 -0.32 1.75 -7.42
N ASP A 145 -0.88 1.01 -8.37
CA ASP A 145 -2.27 0.54 -8.34
C ASP A 145 -2.46 -0.72 -7.47
N GLY A 146 -1.38 -1.29 -6.92
CA GLY A 146 -1.39 -2.50 -6.11
C GLY A 146 -1.71 -3.79 -6.86
N LYS A 147 -1.85 -3.74 -8.19
CA LYS A 147 -2.25 -4.88 -9.01
C LYS A 147 -1.19 -5.97 -9.09
N VAL A 148 0.06 -5.57 -9.20
CA VAL A 148 1.20 -6.50 -9.25
C VAL A 148 2.06 -6.32 -8.02
N ILE A 149 2.41 -7.43 -7.40
CA ILE A 149 3.36 -7.47 -6.28
C ILE A 149 4.57 -8.29 -6.67
N ALA A 150 5.71 -7.96 -6.10
CA ALA A 150 6.91 -8.78 -6.17
C ALA A 150 7.53 -8.88 -4.78
N TYR A 151 7.95 -10.07 -4.38
CA TYR A 151 8.56 -10.30 -3.09
C TYR A 151 9.68 -11.33 -3.15
N ASN A 152 10.65 -11.18 -2.27
CA ASN A 152 11.70 -12.17 -2.09
C ASN A 152 11.07 -13.47 -1.61
N THR A 153 11.24 -14.57 -2.34
CA THR A 153 10.44 -15.81 -2.16
C THR A 153 10.56 -16.41 -0.78
N ASN A 154 11.71 -16.25 -0.11
CA ASN A 154 11.91 -16.71 1.27
C ASN A 154 11.50 -15.67 2.33
N GLY A 155 10.98 -14.52 1.92
CA GLY A 155 10.56 -13.43 2.80
C GLY A 155 11.68 -12.54 3.34
N THR A 156 12.96 -12.93 3.21
CA THR A 156 14.08 -12.15 3.74
C THR A 156 14.54 -11.07 2.77
N LEU A 157 15.03 -9.95 3.29
CA LEU A 157 15.53 -8.85 2.47
C LEU A 157 16.88 -9.21 1.79
N ASP A 158 17.77 -9.86 2.51
CA ASP A 158 19.19 -9.94 2.16
C ASP A 158 19.69 -11.32 1.69
N ASP A 159 18.88 -12.36 1.71
CA ASP A 159 19.34 -13.74 1.42
C ASP A 159 18.36 -14.53 0.56
N SER A 160 17.77 -13.91 -0.46
CA SER A 160 16.83 -14.60 -1.35
C SER A 160 17.52 -15.11 -2.60
N ASP A 161 17.21 -16.35 -3.01
CA ASP A 161 17.64 -16.95 -4.27
C ASP A 161 16.69 -16.66 -5.41
N SER A 162 15.46 -16.28 -5.07
CA SER A 162 14.40 -16.00 -6.05
C SER A 162 13.46 -14.88 -5.62
N ILE A 163 12.80 -14.28 -6.61
CA ILE A 163 11.72 -13.31 -6.44
C ILE A 163 10.46 -13.90 -7.05
N THR A 164 9.38 -13.91 -6.29
CA THR A 164 8.05 -14.25 -6.79
C THR A 164 7.32 -12.98 -7.20
N VAL A 165 6.80 -12.96 -8.43
CA VAL A 165 5.96 -11.89 -8.98
C VAL A 165 4.54 -12.41 -9.12
N VAL A 166 3.56 -11.70 -8.58
CA VAL A 166 2.14 -12.09 -8.60
C VAL A 166 1.30 -10.98 -9.20
N ASP A 167 0.56 -11.28 -10.24
CA ASP A 167 -0.54 -10.44 -10.71
C ASP A 167 -1.79 -10.79 -9.88
N LEU A 168 -2.19 -9.90 -8.98
CA LEU A 168 -3.32 -10.11 -8.07
C LEU A 168 -4.67 -10.09 -8.80
N SER A 169 -4.73 -9.55 -10.01
CA SER A 169 -5.96 -9.53 -10.81
C SER A 169 -6.26 -10.87 -11.47
N THR A 170 -5.22 -11.64 -11.77
CA THR A 170 -5.34 -12.94 -12.45
C THR A 170 -4.92 -14.12 -11.57
N GLY A 171 -4.25 -13.84 -10.44
CA GLY A 171 -3.62 -14.86 -9.59
C GLY A 171 -2.38 -15.51 -10.22
N THR A 172 -1.91 -15.00 -11.36
CA THR A 172 -0.74 -15.55 -12.06
C THR A 172 0.53 -15.30 -11.27
N LYS A 173 1.30 -16.35 -11.02
CA LYS A 173 2.60 -16.30 -10.34
C LYS A 173 3.72 -16.61 -11.32
N LYS A 174 4.80 -15.83 -11.24
CA LYS A 174 6.05 -16.05 -11.98
C LYS A 174 7.21 -15.97 -11.01
N GLU A 175 8.31 -16.65 -11.32
CA GLU A 175 9.51 -16.63 -10.48
C GLU A 175 10.71 -16.15 -11.29
N ILE A 176 11.55 -15.33 -10.64
CA ILE A 176 12.83 -14.86 -11.16
C ILE A 176 13.93 -15.53 -10.35
N THR A 177 14.91 -16.11 -11.03
CA THR A 177 16.12 -16.67 -10.42
C THR A 177 17.35 -16.20 -11.20
N GLU A 178 18.48 -16.02 -10.51
CA GLU A 178 19.75 -15.61 -11.12
C GLU A 178 20.88 -16.54 -10.65
N PRO A 179 21.28 -17.51 -11.45
CA PRO A 179 22.27 -18.50 -11.04
C PRO A 179 23.57 -17.89 -10.53
N GLY A 180 23.98 -18.24 -9.30
CA GLY A 180 25.19 -17.72 -8.65
C GLY A 180 25.05 -16.33 -8.02
N TYR A 181 23.83 -15.81 -7.95
CA TYR A 181 23.51 -14.56 -7.28
C TYR A 181 22.43 -14.76 -6.23
N LYS A 182 22.47 -13.92 -5.19
CA LYS A 182 21.32 -13.59 -4.36
C LYS A 182 20.65 -12.36 -4.96
N ILE A 183 19.33 -12.30 -4.87
CA ILE A 183 18.54 -11.21 -5.46
C ILE A 183 17.57 -10.61 -4.45
N THR A 184 17.22 -9.35 -4.63
CA THR A 184 16.26 -8.64 -3.77
C THR A 184 15.43 -7.65 -4.57
N VAL A 185 14.17 -7.53 -4.24
CA VAL A 185 13.27 -6.53 -4.84
C VAL A 185 13.74 -5.12 -4.45
N CYS A 186 13.58 -4.15 -5.35
CA CYS A 186 13.89 -2.75 -5.09
C CYS A 186 12.68 -1.83 -5.31
N GLY A 187 11.77 -2.17 -6.21
CA GLY A 187 10.58 -1.37 -6.51
C GLY A 187 10.05 -1.61 -7.91
N PHE A 188 9.01 -0.86 -8.26
CA PHE A 188 8.50 -0.79 -9.63
C PHE A 188 8.74 0.61 -10.20
N THR A 189 9.11 0.68 -11.48
CA THR A 189 9.14 1.92 -12.27
C THR A 189 8.12 1.77 -13.40
N GLY A 190 6.94 2.37 -13.21
CA GLY A 190 5.75 2.03 -13.96
C GLY A 190 5.39 0.55 -13.76
N GLU A 191 5.25 -0.20 -14.85
CA GLU A 191 4.97 -1.66 -14.81
C GLU A 191 6.25 -2.53 -14.73
N ASN A 192 7.43 -1.92 -14.76
CA ASN A 192 8.69 -2.66 -14.79
C ASN A 192 9.23 -2.91 -13.39
N LEU A 193 9.55 -4.15 -13.08
CA LEU A 193 10.17 -4.53 -11.81
C LEU A 193 11.66 -4.21 -11.81
N VAL A 194 12.13 -3.59 -10.75
CA VAL A 194 13.55 -3.32 -10.46
C VAL A 194 14.00 -4.23 -9.33
N TYR A 195 15.09 -4.98 -9.55
CA TYR A 195 15.68 -5.80 -8.50
C TYR A 195 17.20 -5.70 -8.49
N GLY A 196 17.77 -5.89 -7.30
CA GLY A 196 19.19 -5.88 -7.06
C GLY A 196 19.78 -7.29 -7.03
N MET A 197 21.04 -7.42 -7.45
CA MET A 197 21.78 -8.68 -7.46
C MET A 197 23.10 -8.56 -6.76
N ALA A 198 23.46 -9.57 -5.96
CA ALA A 198 24.78 -9.74 -5.34
C ALA A 198 25.31 -11.15 -5.54
N LYS A 199 26.61 -11.29 -5.81
CA LYS A 199 27.23 -12.62 -5.93
C LYS A 199 27.20 -13.35 -4.59
N VAL A 200 26.81 -14.61 -4.56
CA VAL A 200 26.71 -15.45 -3.35
C VAL A 200 27.98 -15.39 -2.48
N LYS A 201 29.17 -15.38 -3.09
CA LYS A 201 30.43 -15.27 -2.35
C LYS A 201 30.64 -13.89 -1.70
N SER A 202 29.99 -12.85 -2.21
CA SER A 202 30.10 -11.49 -1.70
C SER A 202 29.19 -11.24 -0.51
N THR A 203 28.02 -11.87 -0.44
CA THR A 203 27.04 -11.66 0.63
C THR A 203 27.58 -12.02 2.00
N ARG A 204 28.41 -13.05 2.10
CA ARG A 204 29.04 -13.50 3.37
C ARG A 204 30.07 -12.52 3.92
N LYS A 205 30.55 -11.57 3.12
CA LYS A 205 31.62 -10.61 3.48
C LYS A 205 31.09 -9.32 4.06
N TYR A 206 29.86 -8.96 3.79
CA TYR A 206 29.26 -7.68 4.14
C TYR A 206 28.12 -7.85 5.14
N ALA A 207 27.98 -6.88 6.04
CA ALA A 207 26.88 -6.85 7.00
C ALA A 207 25.52 -6.47 6.38
N ARG A 208 25.53 -5.96 5.13
CA ARG A 208 24.33 -5.63 4.36
C ARG A 208 24.45 -6.21 2.96
N PHE A 209 23.33 -6.44 2.30
CA PHE A 209 23.27 -6.98 0.95
C PHE A 209 24.03 -6.08 -0.06
N PRO A 210 25.18 -6.54 -0.61
CA PRO A 210 26.05 -5.70 -1.45
C PRO A 210 25.57 -5.73 -2.90
N ILE A 211 24.53 -4.99 -3.23
CA ILE A 211 24.01 -4.92 -4.59
C ILE A 211 25.11 -4.42 -5.54
N THR A 212 25.48 -5.23 -6.50
CA THR A 212 26.49 -4.91 -7.52
C THR A 212 25.92 -4.72 -8.91
N THR A 213 24.67 -5.11 -9.09
CA THR A 213 23.94 -5.04 -10.36
C THR A 213 22.49 -4.71 -10.08
N LEU A 214 21.91 -3.78 -10.83
CA LEU A 214 20.46 -3.57 -10.89
C LEU A 214 19.94 -4.09 -12.22
N LYS A 215 18.87 -4.85 -12.20
CA LYS A 215 18.13 -5.26 -13.38
C LYS A 215 16.73 -4.67 -13.37
N ILE A 216 16.27 -4.30 -14.56
CA ILE A 216 14.92 -3.83 -14.84
C ILE A 216 14.32 -4.82 -15.83
N VAL A 217 13.18 -5.40 -15.48
CA VAL A 217 12.45 -6.36 -16.32
C VAL A 217 11.01 -5.89 -16.54
N ASP A 218 10.46 -6.19 -17.70
CA ASP A 218 9.08 -5.89 -18.04
C ASP A 218 8.08 -6.89 -17.40
N ASN A 219 6.80 -6.72 -17.67
CA ASN A 219 5.72 -7.59 -17.16
C ASN A 219 5.79 -9.04 -17.69
N LYS A 220 6.61 -9.30 -18.72
CA LYS A 220 6.93 -10.65 -19.22
C LYS A 220 8.21 -11.22 -18.61
N LEU A 221 8.85 -10.47 -17.70
CA LEU A 221 10.15 -10.74 -17.09
C LEU A 221 11.32 -10.72 -18.11
N GLN A 222 11.14 -10.00 -19.21
CA GLN A 222 12.24 -9.77 -20.17
C GLN A 222 13.09 -8.60 -19.72
N GLU A 223 14.42 -8.74 -19.86
CA GLU A 223 15.36 -7.70 -19.48
C GLU A 223 15.16 -6.44 -20.34
N VAL A 224 14.83 -5.33 -19.69
CA VAL A 224 14.73 -4.00 -20.29
C VAL A 224 16.08 -3.28 -20.20
N LYS A 225 16.72 -3.34 -19.01
CA LYS A 225 17.98 -2.66 -18.75
C LYS A 225 18.73 -3.32 -17.60
N THR A 226 20.05 -3.34 -17.72
CA THR A 226 20.95 -3.77 -16.66
C THR A 226 21.95 -2.65 -16.36
N TYR A 227 22.07 -2.27 -15.08
CA TYR A 227 23.13 -1.37 -14.59
C TYR A 227 24.16 -2.15 -13.78
N LYS A 228 25.43 -2.08 -14.21
CA LYS A 228 26.55 -2.73 -13.55
C LYS A 228 27.81 -1.94 -13.75
N LYS A 229 28.57 -1.68 -12.67
CA LYS A 229 29.93 -1.09 -12.74
C LYS A 229 30.90 -1.96 -11.95
N SER A 230 32.06 -2.26 -12.53
CA SER A 230 33.07 -3.14 -11.91
C SER A 230 33.57 -2.57 -10.58
N GLY A 231 33.50 -3.39 -9.52
CA GLY A 231 33.96 -3.04 -8.19
C GLY A 231 33.12 -1.98 -7.45
N VAL A 232 31.95 -1.66 -7.97
CA VAL A 232 31.01 -0.72 -7.34
C VAL A 232 29.88 -1.47 -6.65
N ILE A 233 29.56 -1.05 -5.44
CA ILE A 233 28.38 -1.47 -4.66
C ILE A 233 27.37 -0.33 -4.68
N LEU A 234 26.09 -0.68 -4.82
CA LEU A 234 24.96 0.24 -4.85
C LEU A 234 24.22 0.18 -3.51
N SER A 235 23.76 1.32 -3.02
CA SER A 235 22.97 1.43 -1.81
C SER A 235 21.97 2.57 -1.90
N ASN A 236 21.03 2.64 -0.95
CA ASN A 236 19.97 3.65 -0.92
C ASN A 236 19.29 3.75 -2.28
N ILE A 237 18.80 2.60 -2.74
CA ILE A 237 18.11 2.52 -4.02
C ILE A 237 16.67 2.98 -3.78
N GLU A 238 16.30 4.07 -4.44
CA GLU A 238 14.96 4.62 -4.45
C GLU A 238 14.39 4.48 -5.86
N VAL A 239 13.26 3.85 -5.97
CA VAL A 239 12.59 3.59 -7.24
C VAL A 239 11.29 4.40 -7.28
N THR A 240 11.15 5.20 -8.32
CA THR A 240 9.93 5.94 -8.64
C THR A 240 9.54 5.62 -10.09
N ASP A 241 8.37 6.06 -10.52
CA ASP A 241 7.90 5.86 -11.90
C ASP A 241 8.85 6.38 -12.97
N SER A 242 9.57 7.45 -12.66
CA SER A 242 10.41 8.14 -13.64
C SER A 242 11.90 7.96 -13.43
N VAL A 243 12.32 7.67 -12.22
CA VAL A 243 13.75 7.68 -11.84
C VAL A 243 14.05 6.56 -10.85
N ILE A 244 15.16 5.89 -11.07
CA ILE A 244 15.80 5.02 -10.09
C ILE A 244 17.08 5.71 -9.64
N SER A 245 17.16 6.16 -8.40
CA SER A 245 18.32 6.82 -7.82
C SER A 245 19.04 5.90 -6.85
N PHE A 246 20.35 6.03 -6.75
CA PHE A 246 21.17 5.22 -5.85
C PHE A 246 22.53 5.84 -5.58
N ASN A 247 23.12 5.46 -4.44
CA ASN A 247 24.50 5.80 -4.06
C ASN A 247 25.47 4.73 -4.56
N LYS A 248 26.66 5.17 -4.98
CA LYS A 248 27.76 4.30 -5.42
C LYS A 248 28.88 4.27 -4.40
N TRP A 249 29.36 3.07 -4.09
CA TRP A 249 30.44 2.82 -3.16
C TRP A 249 31.56 1.98 -3.81
N LYS A 250 32.82 2.33 -3.52
CA LYS A 250 34.00 1.55 -3.91
C LYS A 250 34.99 1.57 -2.76
N ASN A 251 35.53 0.41 -2.39
CA ASN A 251 36.46 0.26 -1.28
C ASN A 251 35.98 0.94 0.01
N ASN A 252 34.72 0.73 0.37
CA ASN A 252 34.03 1.30 1.54
C ASN A 252 33.96 2.85 1.57
N LYS A 253 34.21 3.51 0.43
CA LYS A 253 34.01 4.96 0.31
C LYS A 253 32.91 5.28 -0.68
N LYS A 254 32.03 6.23 -0.32
CA LYS A 254 31.06 6.78 -1.25
C LYS A 254 31.81 7.53 -2.36
N ILE A 255 31.56 7.15 -3.62
CA ILE A 255 32.20 7.74 -4.81
C ILE A 255 31.21 8.64 -5.59
N GLY A 256 29.99 8.78 -5.14
CA GLY A 256 28.99 9.64 -5.73
C GLY A 256 27.62 8.96 -5.83
N ASP A 257 26.69 9.68 -6.42
CA ASP A 257 25.34 9.24 -6.71
C ASP A 257 25.17 9.00 -8.20
N ASP A 258 24.15 8.26 -8.59
CA ASP A 258 23.79 8.04 -10.00
C ASP A 258 22.28 7.82 -10.11
N GLN A 259 21.77 7.91 -11.33
CA GLN A 259 20.36 7.68 -11.59
C GLN A 259 20.15 7.01 -12.95
N ILE A 260 19.07 6.26 -13.03
CA ILE A 260 18.56 5.68 -14.27
C ILE A 260 17.22 6.35 -14.55
N LEU A 261 17.11 7.03 -15.69
CA LEU A 261 15.84 7.59 -16.12
C LEU A 261 15.02 6.52 -16.83
N ASN A 262 13.76 6.44 -16.46
CA ASN A 262 12.78 5.65 -17.19
C ASN A 262 12.26 6.51 -18.35
N ASN A 263 12.70 6.19 -19.57
CA ASN A 263 12.32 6.91 -20.79
C ASN A 263 11.02 6.36 -21.41
N THR A 264 10.32 5.42 -20.78
CA THR A 264 8.98 5.06 -21.21
C THR A 264 8.09 6.29 -21.06
N GLU A 265 7.20 6.54 -22.04
CA GLU A 265 6.20 7.60 -21.90
C GLU A 265 5.40 7.35 -20.63
N ILE A 266 5.79 8.05 -19.56
CA ILE A 266 5.01 8.07 -18.34
C ILE A 266 3.75 8.81 -18.71
N LYS A 267 2.61 8.14 -18.69
CA LYS A 267 1.32 8.83 -18.73
C LYS A 267 1.33 9.80 -17.56
N GLN A 268 1.54 11.08 -17.85
CA GLN A 268 1.53 12.12 -16.82
C GLN A 268 0.21 11.99 -16.05
N PRO A 269 0.24 11.91 -14.72
CA PRO A 269 -0.99 11.83 -13.97
C PRO A 269 -1.81 13.08 -14.29
N VAL A 270 -3.10 12.89 -14.60
CA VAL A 270 -4.03 13.98 -14.87
C VAL A 270 -4.15 14.90 -13.66
N ALA A 271 -3.88 14.39 -12.48
CA ALA A 271 -3.90 15.15 -11.25
C ALA A 271 -2.76 14.72 -10.33
N LYS A 272 -2.19 15.69 -9.60
CA LYS A 272 -1.25 15.49 -8.50
C LYS A 272 -1.89 15.99 -7.22
N SER A 273 -1.83 15.23 -6.16
CA SER A 273 -2.24 15.66 -4.83
C SER A 273 -1.03 16.03 -3.99
N SER A 274 -1.16 17.06 -3.18
CA SER A 274 -0.19 17.43 -2.17
C SER A 274 -0.93 17.81 -0.88
N PHE A 275 -0.38 17.37 0.24
CA PHE A 275 -0.96 17.61 1.55
C PHE A 275 -0.05 18.58 2.29
N TYR A 276 -0.62 19.67 2.80
CA TYR A 276 0.08 20.68 3.56
C TYR A 276 -0.52 20.80 4.95
N MET A 277 0.34 21.00 5.94
CA MET A 277 -0.06 21.39 7.29
C MET A 277 0.71 22.66 7.62
N ASP A 278 -0.01 23.74 7.88
CA ASP A 278 0.59 25.01 8.27
C ASP A 278 0.87 25.10 9.79
N ASP A 279 1.50 26.19 10.21
CA ASP A 279 1.84 26.47 11.62
C ASP A 279 0.61 26.60 12.53
N ILE A 280 -0.57 26.86 11.97
CA ILE A 280 -1.85 26.93 12.68
C ILE A 280 -2.58 25.58 12.69
N LYS A 281 -1.94 24.51 12.23
CA LYS A 281 -2.51 23.14 12.09
C LYS A 281 -3.72 23.07 11.16
N MET A 282 -3.85 23.98 10.24
CA MET A 282 -4.79 23.85 9.12
C MET A 282 -4.25 22.81 8.14
N GLN A 283 -5.11 21.89 7.73
CA GLN A 283 -4.77 20.85 6.77
C GLN A 283 -5.36 21.24 5.42
N GLU A 284 -4.51 21.26 4.39
CA GLU A 284 -4.92 21.54 3.02
C GLU A 284 -4.55 20.36 2.12
N LEU A 285 -5.51 19.85 1.37
CA LEU A 285 -5.28 18.95 0.25
C LEU A 285 -5.37 19.76 -1.03
N ALA A 286 -4.23 20.01 -1.69
CA ALA A 286 -4.18 20.62 -2.99
C ALA A 286 -4.17 19.53 -4.08
N ILE A 287 -5.07 19.64 -5.06
CA ILE A 287 -5.13 18.77 -6.23
C ILE A 287 -4.80 19.64 -7.45
N ALA A 288 -3.61 19.43 -8.03
CA ALA A 288 -3.18 20.10 -9.24
C ALA A 288 -3.48 19.23 -10.46
N PHE A 289 -4.05 19.81 -11.49
CA PHE A 289 -4.36 19.14 -12.75
C PHE A 289 -3.37 19.54 -13.84
N THR A 290 -3.02 18.60 -14.71
CA THR A 290 -2.14 18.85 -15.86
C THR A 290 -2.84 19.65 -16.97
N ASN A 291 -4.16 19.61 -17.03
CA ASN A 291 -4.97 20.38 -17.97
C ASN A 291 -5.55 21.63 -17.29
N ASN A 292 -5.61 22.75 -18.00
CA ASN A 292 -6.25 23.96 -17.51
C ASN A 292 -7.73 23.68 -17.26
N LEU A 293 -8.12 23.52 -16.01
CA LEU A 293 -9.51 23.60 -15.61
C LEU A 293 -9.93 25.04 -15.58
N ASP A 294 -11.12 25.36 -16.13
CA ASP A 294 -11.70 26.67 -15.98
C ASP A 294 -11.81 27.04 -14.49
N SER A 295 -11.01 28.01 -14.07
CA SER A 295 -10.91 28.45 -12.67
C SER A 295 -12.17 29.12 -12.14
N ASN A 296 -13.09 29.54 -13.03
CA ASN A 296 -14.24 30.36 -12.67
C ASN A 296 -15.44 29.53 -12.14
N THR A 297 -15.40 28.21 -12.21
CA THR A 297 -16.51 27.40 -11.73
C THR A 297 -16.21 26.88 -10.30
N ALA A 298 -16.99 27.32 -9.33
CA ALA A 298 -16.87 26.87 -7.96
C ALA A 298 -17.13 25.37 -7.83
N LEU A 299 -16.36 24.70 -6.99
CA LEU A 299 -16.61 23.32 -6.59
C LEU A 299 -17.91 23.22 -5.80
N LYS A 300 -18.72 22.21 -6.14
CA LYS A 300 -19.96 21.92 -5.40
C LYS A 300 -19.74 20.72 -4.50
N ILE A 301 -19.90 20.92 -3.20
CA ILE A 301 -19.88 19.81 -2.23
C ILE A 301 -21.32 19.30 -2.08
N ASN A 302 -21.55 18.06 -2.45
CA ASN A 302 -22.84 17.41 -2.31
C ASN A 302 -23.06 16.87 -0.89
N LYS A 303 -24.30 16.49 -0.58
CA LYS A 303 -24.64 15.82 0.66
C LYS A 303 -23.83 14.51 0.81
N PRO A 304 -23.48 14.13 2.04
CA PRO A 304 -22.86 12.82 2.29
C PRO A 304 -23.73 11.68 1.76
N ALA A 305 -23.11 10.59 1.37
CA ALA A 305 -23.79 9.38 0.95
C ALA A 305 -24.56 8.74 2.08
N THR A 306 -25.62 8.00 1.76
CA THR A 306 -26.26 7.08 2.70
C THR A 306 -25.35 5.86 2.87
N VAL A 307 -24.91 5.59 4.10
CA VAL A 307 -24.00 4.48 4.43
C VAL A 307 -24.82 3.38 5.12
N THR A 308 -24.70 2.16 4.59
CA THR A 308 -25.37 0.97 5.13
C THR A 308 -24.34 -0.05 5.58
N PHE A 309 -24.42 -0.49 6.84
CA PHE A 309 -23.68 -1.61 7.39
C PHE A 309 -24.62 -2.82 7.53
N SER A 310 -24.12 -4.00 7.20
CA SER A 310 -24.94 -5.22 7.12
C SER A 310 -24.45 -6.30 8.10
N SER A 311 -25.40 -7.12 8.59
CA SER A 311 -25.13 -8.28 9.44
C SER A 311 -24.55 -9.48 8.66
N ASN A 312 -24.78 -9.54 7.34
CA ASN A 312 -24.50 -10.74 6.55
C ASN A 312 -23.17 -10.70 5.81
N VAL A 313 -22.30 -9.77 6.18
CA VAL A 313 -21.02 -9.53 5.48
C VAL A 313 -19.81 -9.95 6.30
N GLU A 314 -20.00 -10.47 7.50
CA GLU A 314 -18.92 -10.87 8.40
C GLU A 314 -18.14 -12.06 7.82
N VAL A 315 -16.81 -11.94 7.78
CA VAL A 315 -15.90 -13.02 7.44
C VAL A 315 -15.70 -13.86 8.69
N LEU A 316 -16.22 -15.08 8.68
CA LEU A 316 -16.18 -15.97 9.84
C LEU A 316 -14.77 -16.54 10.04
N ASN A 317 -14.39 -16.73 11.30
CA ASN A 317 -13.10 -17.31 11.71
C ASN A 317 -11.87 -16.61 11.08
N ALA A 318 -11.96 -15.32 10.84
CA ALA A 318 -10.84 -14.54 10.36
C ALA A 318 -9.75 -14.49 11.45
N ASP A 319 -8.59 -15.06 11.16
CA ASP A 319 -7.40 -15.05 12.01
C ASP A 319 -6.41 -13.96 11.58
N ILE A 320 -6.93 -12.91 10.95
CA ILE A 320 -6.12 -11.78 10.57
C ILE A 320 -5.49 -11.20 11.83
N TYR A 321 -4.16 -11.24 11.85
CA TYR A 321 -3.37 -10.64 12.89
C TYR A 321 -3.40 -11.30 14.28
N LYS A 322 -3.24 -12.64 14.38
CA LYS A 322 -3.07 -13.32 15.67
C LYS A 322 -1.64 -13.33 16.25
N ASN A 323 -0.66 -12.80 15.55
CA ASN A 323 0.74 -12.94 15.94
C ASN A 323 1.20 -11.87 16.94
N ILE A 324 0.66 -11.90 18.15
CA ILE A 324 1.08 -11.08 19.29
C ILE A 324 2.01 -11.81 20.26
N GLU A 325 2.26 -13.10 20.05
CA GLU A 325 3.18 -13.87 20.87
C GLU A 325 4.60 -13.29 20.80
N GLY A 326 5.17 -13.00 21.98
CA GLY A 326 6.51 -12.42 22.09
C GLY A 326 6.61 -10.92 21.85
N LYS A 327 5.49 -10.22 21.64
CA LYS A 327 5.51 -8.76 21.48
C LYS A 327 5.21 -8.03 22.77
N PHE A 328 5.92 -6.91 22.98
CA PHE A 328 5.75 -6.01 24.12
C PHE A 328 4.99 -4.76 23.67
N PHE A 329 3.87 -4.48 24.34
CA PHE A 329 3.02 -3.32 24.06
C PHE A 329 3.31 -2.25 25.11
N VAL A 330 3.83 -1.11 24.67
CA VAL A 330 4.16 0.01 25.57
C VAL A 330 3.03 1.03 25.52
N TYR A 331 2.43 1.28 26.68
CA TYR A 331 1.38 2.28 26.86
C TYR A 331 1.87 3.45 27.72
N SER A 332 1.46 4.66 27.33
CA SER A 332 1.63 5.88 28.12
C SER A 332 0.36 6.71 28.04
N TYR A 333 -0.11 7.18 29.22
CA TYR A 333 -1.37 7.94 29.33
C TYR A 333 -2.57 7.24 28.64
N GLY A 334 -2.68 5.91 28.76
CA GLY A 334 -3.76 5.13 28.15
C GLY A 334 -3.68 4.98 26.63
N ARG A 335 -2.54 5.34 26.01
CA ARG A 335 -2.32 5.21 24.56
C ARG A 335 -1.19 4.24 24.28
N LEU A 336 -1.36 3.40 23.25
CA LEU A 336 -0.27 2.59 22.74
C LEU A 336 0.79 3.49 22.10
N GLN A 337 2.02 3.42 22.60
CA GLN A 337 3.16 4.19 22.12
C GLN A 337 3.98 3.42 21.11
N GLY A 338 4.05 2.12 21.25
CA GLY A 338 4.80 1.25 20.34
C GLY A 338 4.64 -0.22 20.66
N ILE A 339 5.05 -1.05 19.70
CA ILE A 339 5.09 -2.50 19.78
C ILE A 339 6.53 -2.93 19.49
N TYR A 340 7.10 -3.71 20.37
CA TYR A 340 8.50 -4.13 20.32
C TYR A 340 8.60 -5.65 20.40
N ASN A 341 9.61 -6.22 19.74
CA ASN A 341 9.89 -7.66 19.79
C ASN A 341 10.75 -8.04 21.02
N ASP A 342 11.49 -7.05 21.57
CA ASP A 342 12.37 -7.22 22.74
C ASP A 342 12.01 -6.20 23.83
N LYS A 343 12.41 -6.53 25.10
CA LYS A 343 12.24 -5.64 26.26
C LYS A 343 13.22 -4.50 26.25
#